data_44e90576780fa592913070a84ac222cf
#
_entry.id   44e90576780fa592913070a84ac222cf
#
_cell.length_a   1.000
_cell.length_b   1.000
_cell.length_c   1.000
_cell.angle_alpha   90.00
_cell.angle_beta   90.00
_cell.angle_gamma   90.00
#
_symmetry.space_group_name_H-M   'P 1'
#
loop_
_entity.id
_entity.type
_entity.pdbx_description
1 polymer ?
#
loop_
_entity_poly.entity_id
_entity_poly.type
_entity_poly.pdbx_seq_one_letter_code
_entity_poly.pdbx_strand_id
1 'polypeptide(L)'
;GSEMCIRDRLTVLFIVFFERAMRKILINYPKRQVGNKMYGGESSHLPLKINTAGVIPAIFASALLLLPVTISNFGFAESDSFLKISSMFTQGQPLYMLLYASGIIFFSFFYTSIVFNPKETAENLRKYGGYIPGIRPGERTAEYIDTILIRLTTVGSLYLTFVCLMPEFLIAKYPIPFYLGGTSILIVVVVAMDTVTQVQTRLMSSQYESLIKKTKFGK
;
A
#
# COMPACT_ATOMS: atom_id res chain seq x y z
N GLY A 1 5.04 -13.54 -28.67
CA GLY A 1 3.91 -12.63 -28.32
C GLY A 1 3.00 -13.18 -27.23
N SER A 2 2.61 -14.47 -27.28
CA SER A 2 1.66 -15.05 -26.33
C SER A 2 2.24 -15.25 -24.91
N GLU A 3 3.51 -15.58 -24.80
CA GLU A 3 4.17 -15.79 -23.49
C GLU A 3 4.33 -14.49 -22.68
N MET A 4 4.58 -13.37 -23.34
CA MET A 4 4.61 -12.06 -22.68
C MET A 4 3.24 -11.67 -22.12
N CYS A 5 2.18 -11.89 -22.88
CA CYS A 5 0.82 -11.58 -22.43
C CYS A 5 0.37 -12.43 -21.25
N ILE A 6 0.76 -13.70 -21.16
CA ILE A 6 0.43 -14.60 -20.05
C ILE A 6 1.15 -14.13 -18.79
N ARG A 7 2.43 -13.81 -18.89
CA ARG A 7 3.23 -13.33 -17.77
C ARG A 7 2.70 -12.00 -17.23
N ASP A 8 2.38 -11.05 -18.10
CA ASP A 8 1.85 -9.75 -17.69
C ASP A 8 0.48 -9.90 -17.02
N ARG A 9 -0.38 -10.78 -17.52
CA ARG A 9 -1.66 -11.10 -16.89
C ARG A 9 -1.49 -11.72 -15.51
N LEU A 10 -0.54 -12.64 -15.34
CA LEU A 10 -0.25 -13.25 -14.04
C LEU A 10 0.29 -12.22 -13.04
N THR A 11 1.18 -11.34 -13.50
CA THR A 11 1.73 -10.27 -12.66
C THR A 11 0.63 -9.30 -12.21
N VAL A 12 -0.23 -8.85 -13.13
CA VAL A 12 -1.35 -7.97 -12.81
C VAL A 12 -2.32 -8.65 -11.84
N LEU A 13 -2.67 -9.92 -12.06
CA LEU A 13 -3.55 -10.68 -11.17
C LEU A 13 -2.96 -10.79 -9.76
N PHE A 14 -1.66 -11.05 -9.66
CA PHE A 14 -0.94 -11.11 -8.38
C PHE A 14 -0.96 -9.77 -7.66
N ILE A 15 -0.69 -8.67 -8.37
CA ILE A 15 -0.74 -7.31 -7.81
C ILE A 15 -2.15 -6.99 -7.31
N VAL A 16 -3.19 -7.24 -8.12
CA VAL A 16 -4.58 -6.97 -7.75
C VAL A 16 -4.99 -7.78 -6.52
N PHE A 17 -4.57 -9.04 -6.42
CA PHE A 17 -4.85 -9.88 -5.26
C PHE A 17 -4.29 -9.28 -3.97
N PHE A 18 -3.02 -8.86 -3.96
CA PHE A 18 -2.39 -8.26 -2.78
C PHE A 18 -2.95 -6.87 -2.44
N GLU A 19 -3.24 -6.04 -3.45
CA GLU A 19 -3.81 -4.71 -3.24
C GLU A 19 -5.25 -4.76 -2.68
N ARG A 20 -6.02 -5.78 -3.04
CA ARG A 20 -7.36 -6.01 -2.48
C ARG A 20 -7.34 -6.70 -1.12
N ALA A 21 -6.23 -7.32 -0.75
CA ALA A 21 -6.10 -8.00 0.52
C ALA A 21 -6.11 -7.00 1.67
N MET A 22 -7.06 -7.17 2.59
CA MET A 22 -7.22 -6.35 3.78
C MET A 22 -7.51 -7.22 5.00
N ARG A 23 -6.95 -6.85 6.13
CA ARG A 23 -7.26 -7.46 7.41
C ARG A 23 -8.37 -6.67 8.09
N LYS A 24 -9.48 -7.32 8.38
CA LYS A 24 -10.62 -6.74 9.10
C LYS A 24 -10.47 -7.01 10.59
N ILE A 25 -10.35 -5.95 11.39
CA ILE A 25 -10.36 -6.05 12.86
C ILE A 25 -11.77 -5.80 13.35
N LEU A 26 -12.30 -6.73 14.14
CA LEU A 26 -13.63 -6.59 14.72
C LEU A 26 -13.62 -5.53 15.83
N ILE A 27 -14.51 -4.55 15.72
CA ILE A 27 -14.74 -3.52 16.73
C ILE A 27 -16.19 -3.65 17.18
N ASN A 28 -16.40 -3.75 18.48
CA ASN A 28 -17.71 -3.78 19.08
C ASN A 28 -18.03 -2.41 19.69
N TYR A 29 -19.20 -1.89 19.38
CA TYR A 29 -19.76 -0.71 20.02
C TYR A 29 -20.74 -1.15 21.12
N PRO A 30 -20.67 -0.55 22.33
CA PRO A 30 -21.60 -0.87 23.39
C PRO A 30 -23.02 -0.48 23.01
N LYS A 31 -23.98 -1.26 23.48
CA LYS A 31 -25.40 -0.94 23.34
C LYS A 31 -25.69 0.34 24.11
N ARG A 32 -26.30 1.33 23.46
CA ARG A 32 -26.76 2.55 24.13
C ARG A 32 -28.25 2.46 24.36
N GLN A 33 -28.65 2.67 25.61
CA GLN A 33 -30.06 2.81 25.98
C GLN A 33 -30.41 4.31 25.96
N VAL A 34 -31.31 4.67 25.08
CA VAL A 34 -31.85 6.04 25.02
C VAL A 34 -33.34 5.93 25.32
N GLY A 35 -33.72 6.28 26.57
CA GLY A 35 -35.08 6.11 27.09
C GLY A 35 -35.45 4.62 27.20
N ASN A 36 -36.65 4.26 26.74
CA ASN A 36 -37.17 2.89 26.80
C ASN A 36 -36.81 2.01 25.60
N LYS A 37 -35.97 2.50 24.67
CA LYS A 37 -35.53 1.76 23.49
C LYS A 37 -34.04 1.41 23.59
N MET A 38 -33.73 0.11 23.50
CA MET A 38 -32.39 -0.39 23.34
C MET A 38 -31.99 -0.31 21.87
N TYR A 39 -31.01 0.56 21.55
CA TYR A 39 -30.34 0.52 20.25
C TYR A 39 -29.23 -0.55 20.32
N GLY A 40 -29.35 -1.58 19.46
CA GLY A 40 -28.40 -2.68 19.41
C GLY A 40 -27.00 -2.17 19.11
N GLY A 41 -25.99 -2.71 19.82
CA GLY A 41 -24.59 -2.46 19.51
C GLY A 41 -24.29 -3.01 18.10
N GLU A 42 -23.83 -2.17 17.20
CA GLU A 42 -23.34 -2.60 15.90
C GLU A 42 -21.88 -3.05 16.03
N SER A 43 -21.59 -4.26 15.53
CA SER A 43 -20.22 -4.68 15.32
C SER A 43 -19.74 -4.12 13.99
N SER A 44 -18.73 -3.27 14.03
CA SER A 44 -18.07 -2.73 12.86
C SER A 44 -16.72 -3.38 12.66
N HIS A 45 -16.20 -3.33 11.45
CA HIS A 45 -14.88 -3.86 11.12
C HIS A 45 -13.97 -2.71 10.69
N LEU A 46 -12.79 -2.60 11.30
CA LEU A 46 -11.74 -1.71 10.84
C LEU A 46 -10.94 -2.41 9.74
N PRO A 47 -11.06 -1.99 8.47
CA PRO A 47 -10.28 -2.56 7.40
C PRO A 47 -8.86 -1.98 7.42
N LEU A 48 -7.85 -2.82 7.62
CA LEU A 48 -6.44 -2.47 7.44
C LEU A 48 -5.93 -3.09 6.15
N LYS A 49 -5.52 -2.28 5.20
CA LYS A 49 -4.89 -2.77 3.96
C LYS A 49 -3.55 -3.42 4.29
N ILE A 50 -3.22 -4.52 3.63
CA ILE A 50 -1.90 -5.17 3.77
C ILE A 50 -0.82 -4.24 3.25
N ASN A 51 -1.07 -3.57 2.12
CA ASN A 51 -0.17 -2.57 1.57
C ASN A 51 -0.64 -1.16 1.96
N THR A 52 -0.44 -0.76 3.21
CA THR A 52 -0.83 0.57 3.72
C THR A 52 0.02 1.68 3.07
N ALA A 53 1.27 1.38 2.76
CA ALA A 53 2.20 2.33 2.14
C ALA A 53 1.95 2.55 0.63
N GLY A 54 1.22 1.65 -0.04
CA GLY A 54 0.96 1.73 -1.48
C GLY A 54 2.23 1.58 -2.32
N VAL A 55 2.32 2.33 -3.41
CA VAL A 55 3.46 2.34 -4.36
C VAL A 55 4.52 3.38 -3.99
N ILE A 56 4.21 4.30 -3.10
CA ILE A 56 5.06 5.46 -2.76
C ILE A 56 6.48 5.06 -2.33
N PRO A 57 6.70 4.04 -1.49
CA PRO A 57 8.05 3.62 -1.11
C PRO A 57 8.92 3.21 -2.29
N ALA A 58 8.34 2.52 -3.28
CA ALA A 58 9.06 2.10 -4.48
C ALA A 58 9.48 3.29 -5.35
N ILE A 59 8.63 4.33 -5.43
CA ILE A 59 8.93 5.57 -6.15
C ILE A 59 10.09 6.31 -5.49
N PHE A 60 10.07 6.47 -4.15
CA PHE A 60 11.15 7.12 -3.42
C PHE A 60 12.48 6.35 -3.53
N ALA A 61 12.45 5.04 -3.42
CA ALA A 61 13.63 4.20 -3.57
C ALA A 61 14.25 4.33 -4.97
N SER A 62 13.42 4.28 -6.02
CA SER A 62 13.90 4.46 -7.40
C SER A 62 14.44 5.85 -7.66
N ALA A 63 13.79 6.90 -7.16
CA ALA A 63 14.25 8.28 -7.28
C ALA A 63 15.61 8.50 -6.59
N LEU A 64 15.79 7.93 -5.39
CA LEU A 64 17.04 8.03 -4.64
C LEU A 64 18.21 7.36 -5.38
N LEU A 65 17.98 6.21 -6.02
CA LEU A 65 19.00 5.49 -6.78
C LEU A 65 19.33 6.15 -8.11
N LEU A 66 18.40 6.94 -8.68
CA LEU A 66 18.65 7.72 -9.89
C LEU A 66 19.54 8.96 -9.65
N LEU A 67 19.59 9.49 -8.41
CA LEU A 67 20.39 10.67 -8.10
C LEU A 67 21.88 10.54 -8.46
N PRO A 68 22.62 9.48 -8.05
CA PRO A 68 24.03 9.34 -8.39
C PRO A 68 24.26 9.26 -9.91
N VAL A 69 23.39 8.54 -10.63
CA VAL A 69 23.48 8.38 -12.08
C VAL A 69 23.21 9.71 -12.79
N THR A 70 22.26 10.50 -12.30
CA THR A 70 21.93 11.79 -12.88
C THR A 70 23.07 12.80 -12.66
N ILE A 71 23.66 12.84 -11.47
CA ILE A 71 24.78 13.72 -11.15
C ILE A 71 26.00 13.39 -12.03
N SER A 72 26.27 12.09 -12.29
CA SER A 72 27.36 11.68 -13.17
C SER A 72 27.16 12.15 -14.61
N ASN A 73 25.94 12.16 -15.11
CA ASN A 73 25.62 12.62 -16.47
C ASN A 73 25.73 14.14 -16.66
N PHE A 74 25.61 14.94 -15.58
CA PHE A 74 25.77 16.40 -15.63
C PHE A 74 27.23 16.88 -15.62
N GLY A 75 28.22 15.98 -15.68
CA GLY A 75 29.62 16.34 -15.80
C GLY A 75 30.28 16.94 -14.55
N PHE A 76 29.58 16.90 -13.39
CA PHE A 76 30.17 17.36 -12.13
C PHE A 76 31.23 16.42 -11.54
N ALA A 77 31.47 15.27 -12.17
CA ALA A 77 32.38 14.25 -11.70
C ALA A 77 33.46 13.92 -12.73
N GLU A 78 34.51 14.74 -12.81
CA GLU A 78 35.73 14.46 -13.58
C GLU A 78 36.62 13.36 -12.95
N SER A 79 36.21 12.80 -11.84
CA SER A 79 36.99 11.79 -11.10
C SER A 79 36.65 10.38 -11.59
N ASP A 80 37.67 9.63 -12.08
CA ASP A 80 37.56 8.22 -12.48
C ASP A 80 36.93 7.32 -11.40
N SER A 81 37.12 7.67 -10.15
CA SER A 81 36.53 6.95 -9.01
C SER A 81 35.00 7.10 -8.95
N PHE A 82 34.49 8.29 -9.29
CA PHE A 82 33.04 8.53 -9.29
C PHE A 82 32.35 7.84 -10.46
N LEU A 83 32.99 7.77 -11.62
CA LEU A 83 32.48 7.02 -12.79
C LEU A 83 32.40 5.51 -12.50
N LYS A 84 33.37 4.97 -11.78
CA LYS A 84 33.29 3.55 -11.31
C LYS A 84 32.16 3.32 -10.33
N ILE A 85 31.94 4.25 -9.40
CA ILE A 85 30.84 4.16 -8.44
C ILE A 85 29.50 4.26 -9.17
N SER A 86 29.34 5.25 -10.07
CA SER A 86 28.07 5.41 -10.82
C SER A 86 27.74 4.22 -11.72
N SER A 87 28.74 3.54 -12.27
CA SER A 87 28.53 2.32 -13.06
C SER A 87 28.00 1.15 -12.22
N MET A 88 28.32 1.09 -10.92
CA MET A 88 27.77 0.10 -9.98
C MET A 88 26.28 0.35 -9.65
N PHE A 89 25.81 1.58 -9.80
CA PHE A 89 24.40 1.96 -9.62
C PHE A 89 23.55 1.83 -10.89
N THR A 90 24.12 1.26 -11.97
CA THR A 90 23.39 1.02 -13.21
C THR A 90 22.40 -0.14 -13.04
N GLN A 91 21.24 -0.03 -13.66
CA GLN A 91 20.20 -1.08 -13.69
C GLN A 91 20.81 -2.40 -14.18
N GLY A 92 20.46 -3.51 -13.50
CA GLY A 92 20.94 -4.84 -13.83
C GLY A 92 22.14 -5.30 -12.99
N GLN A 93 22.78 -4.46 -12.21
CA GLN A 93 23.84 -4.84 -11.27
C GLN A 93 23.26 -5.41 -9.97
N PRO A 94 23.87 -6.45 -9.37
CA PRO A 94 23.37 -7.05 -8.14
C PRO A 94 23.39 -6.08 -6.95
N LEU A 95 24.34 -5.15 -6.93
CA LEU A 95 24.41 -4.10 -5.91
C LEU A 95 23.22 -3.14 -6.00
N TYR A 96 22.84 -2.76 -7.22
CA TYR A 96 21.65 -1.94 -7.48
C TYR A 96 20.39 -2.63 -6.94
N MET A 97 20.20 -3.91 -7.25
CA MET A 97 19.04 -4.68 -6.80
C MET A 97 18.96 -4.78 -5.27
N LEU A 98 20.10 -4.97 -4.61
CA LEU A 98 20.17 -5.06 -3.15
C LEU A 98 19.84 -3.71 -2.49
N LEU A 99 20.41 -2.62 -2.99
CA LEU A 99 20.10 -1.27 -2.50
C LEU A 99 18.65 -0.89 -2.76
N TYR A 100 18.12 -1.26 -3.91
CA TYR A 100 16.71 -1.01 -4.26
C TYR A 100 15.77 -1.75 -3.31
N ALA A 101 16.02 -3.03 -3.06
CA ALA A 101 15.24 -3.83 -2.11
C ALA A 101 15.28 -3.25 -0.70
N SER A 102 16.48 -2.91 -0.20
CA SER A 102 16.64 -2.32 1.13
C SER A 102 15.96 -0.95 1.23
N GLY A 103 16.05 -0.13 0.18
CA GLY A 103 15.38 1.15 0.08
C GLY A 103 13.86 1.02 0.13
N ILE A 104 13.27 0.08 -0.60
CA ILE A 104 11.82 -0.17 -0.58
C ILE A 104 11.37 -0.55 0.83
N ILE A 105 12.08 -1.46 1.49
CA ILE A 105 11.73 -1.89 2.86
C ILE A 105 11.83 -0.72 3.83
N PHE A 106 12.93 0.03 3.80
CA PHE A 106 13.13 1.20 4.67
C PHE A 106 12.02 2.24 4.48
N PHE A 107 11.74 2.64 3.24
CA PHE A 107 10.72 3.64 2.96
C PHE A 107 9.30 3.13 3.24
N SER A 108 9.04 1.82 3.14
CA SER A 108 7.75 1.23 3.51
C SER A 108 7.46 1.42 5.01
N PHE A 109 8.42 1.11 5.87
CA PHE A 109 8.28 1.32 7.30
C PHE A 109 8.19 2.80 7.66
N PHE A 110 9.05 3.62 7.08
CA PHE A 110 9.07 5.06 7.31
C PHE A 110 7.74 5.72 6.92
N TYR A 111 7.23 5.41 5.73
CA TYR A 111 5.99 5.98 5.23
C TYR A 111 4.77 5.51 6.03
N THR A 112 4.71 4.23 6.38
CA THR A 112 3.61 3.69 7.21
C THR A 112 3.59 4.35 8.60
N SER A 113 4.75 4.58 9.19
CA SER A 113 4.86 5.26 10.49
C SER A 113 4.36 6.71 10.45
N ILE A 114 4.52 7.41 9.32
CA ILE A 114 4.04 8.79 9.17
C ILE A 114 2.54 8.84 8.89
N VAL A 115 2.07 8.00 7.97
CA VAL A 115 0.68 8.06 7.47
C VAL A 115 -0.32 7.52 8.49
N PHE A 116 0.08 6.52 9.23
CA PHE A 116 -0.81 5.88 10.21
C PHE A 116 -0.32 6.11 11.63
N ASN A 117 -1.12 6.86 12.39
CA ASN A 117 -0.87 7.08 13.82
C ASN A 117 -1.75 6.14 14.66
N PRO A 118 -1.18 5.06 15.25
CA PRO A 118 -1.95 4.10 16.04
C PRO A 118 -2.59 4.73 17.27
N LYS A 119 -1.91 5.72 17.88
CA LYS A 119 -2.40 6.40 19.08
C LYS A 119 -3.67 7.21 18.81
N GLU A 120 -3.66 7.98 17.74
CA GLU A 120 -4.81 8.78 17.31
C GLU A 120 -6.01 7.90 16.95
N THR A 121 -5.76 6.78 16.25
CA THR A 121 -6.80 5.81 15.93
C THR A 121 -7.40 5.19 17.18
N ALA A 122 -6.58 4.80 18.15
CA ALA A 122 -7.05 4.23 19.42
C ALA A 122 -7.84 5.25 20.25
N GLU A 123 -7.41 6.53 20.28
CA GLU A 123 -8.17 7.60 20.94
C GLU A 123 -9.50 7.86 20.26
N ASN A 124 -9.54 7.89 18.95
CA ASN A 124 -10.78 8.06 18.20
C ASN A 124 -11.74 6.90 18.46
N LEU A 125 -11.26 5.66 18.45
CA LEU A 125 -12.07 4.51 18.86
C LEU A 125 -12.65 4.69 20.30
N ARG A 126 -11.81 5.13 21.23
CA ARG A 126 -12.23 5.39 22.63
C ARG A 126 -13.29 6.49 22.72
N LYS A 127 -13.10 7.59 21.96
CA LYS A 127 -14.07 8.70 21.92
C LYS A 127 -15.43 8.27 21.39
N TYR A 128 -15.45 7.39 20.39
CA TYR A 128 -16.70 6.84 19.83
C TYR A 128 -17.24 5.64 20.61
N GLY A 129 -16.59 5.25 21.72
CA GLY A 129 -17.03 4.13 22.55
C GLY A 129 -16.79 2.75 21.95
N GLY A 130 -16.01 2.65 20.84
CA GLY A 130 -15.62 1.37 20.23
C GLY A 130 -14.51 0.69 21.04
N TYR A 131 -14.61 -0.63 21.18
CA TYR A 131 -13.57 -1.43 21.80
C TYR A 131 -13.29 -2.71 21.00
N ILE A 132 -12.05 -3.18 21.08
CA ILE A 132 -11.65 -4.46 20.52
C ILE A 132 -11.91 -5.55 21.54
N PRO A 133 -12.62 -6.64 21.21
CA PRO A 133 -12.89 -7.73 22.16
C PRO A 133 -11.58 -8.26 22.77
N GLY A 134 -11.51 -8.32 24.08
CA GLY A 134 -10.34 -8.82 24.82
C GLY A 134 -9.22 -7.82 25.09
N ILE A 135 -9.33 -6.55 24.64
CA ILE A 135 -8.29 -5.54 24.83
C ILE A 135 -8.90 -4.31 25.51
N ARG A 136 -8.21 -3.78 26.52
CA ARG A 136 -8.63 -2.55 27.20
C ARG A 136 -8.53 -1.36 26.25
N PRO A 137 -9.60 -0.53 26.13
CA PRO A 137 -9.58 0.67 25.31
C PRO A 137 -8.55 1.68 25.85
N GLY A 138 -7.74 2.22 24.94
CA GLY A 138 -6.69 3.18 25.25
C GLY A 138 -5.32 2.74 24.73
N GLU A 139 -4.28 2.88 25.54
CA GLU A 139 -2.88 2.65 25.15
C GLU A 139 -2.61 1.22 24.68
N ARG A 140 -3.19 0.22 25.35
CA ARG A 140 -3.08 -1.18 24.93
C ARG A 140 -3.71 -1.46 23.56
N THR A 141 -4.76 -0.73 23.19
CA THR A 141 -5.35 -0.81 21.86
C THR A 141 -4.41 -0.21 20.80
N ALA A 142 -3.72 0.88 21.14
CA ALA A 142 -2.71 1.48 20.26
C ALA A 142 -1.55 0.52 20.00
N GLU A 143 -1.00 -0.12 21.04
CA GLU A 143 0.08 -1.11 20.94
C GLU A 143 -0.33 -2.33 20.09
N TYR A 144 -1.56 -2.80 20.24
CA TYR A 144 -2.08 -3.90 19.45
C TYR A 144 -2.20 -3.54 17.98
N ILE A 145 -2.74 -2.37 17.67
CA ILE A 145 -2.86 -1.86 16.29
C ILE A 145 -1.47 -1.67 15.69
N ASP A 146 -0.52 -1.11 16.43
CA ASP A 146 0.86 -0.91 15.99
C ASP A 146 1.55 -2.25 15.66
N THR A 147 1.41 -3.26 16.52
CA THR A 147 1.94 -4.60 16.27
C THR A 147 1.36 -5.22 14.99
N ILE A 148 0.07 -5.04 14.74
CA ILE A 148 -0.56 -5.52 13.51
C ILE A 148 -0.03 -4.76 12.29
N LEU A 149 0.10 -3.44 12.39
CA LEU A 149 0.63 -2.61 11.31
C LEU A 149 2.06 -2.99 10.94
N ILE A 150 2.94 -3.21 11.91
CA ILE A 150 4.31 -3.64 11.66
C ILE A 150 4.32 -4.98 10.90
N ARG A 151 3.52 -5.94 11.31
CA ARG A 151 3.40 -7.23 10.62
C ARG A 151 2.85 -7.09 9.19
N LEU A 152 1.82 -6.28 9.02
CA LEU A 152 1.25 -6.02 7.70
C LEU A 152 2.23 -5.29 6.78
N THR A 153 2.95 -4.30 7.32
CA THR A 153 3.98 -3.55 6.58
C THR A 153 5.14 -4.46 6.17
N THR A 154 5.55 -5.41 7.02
CA THR A 154 6.59 -6.38 6.67
C THR A 154 6.16 -7.24 5.47
N VAL A 155 4.94 -7.79 5.51
CA VAL A 155 4.42 -8.58 4.38
C VAL A 155 4.25 -7.72 3.13
N GLY A 156 3.74 -6.49 3.28
CA GLY A 156 3.56 -5.54 2.18
C GLY A 156 4.89 -5.11 1.56
N SER A 157 5.93 -4.86 2.35
CA SER A 157 7.26 -4.49 1.85
C SER A 157 7.94 -5.63 1.11
N LEU A 158 7.82 -6.87 1.59
CA LEU A 158 8.31 -8.06 0.88
C LEU A 158 7.60 -8.25 -0.46
N TYR A 159 6.28 -8.09 -0.47
CA TYR A 159 5.49 -8.13 -1.69
C TYR A 159 5.94 -7.06 -2.69
N LEU A 160 6.07 -5.79 -2.26
CA LEU A 160 6.54 -4.69 -3.12
C LEU A 160 7.93 -4.96 -3.68
N THR A 161 8.85 -5.42 -2.84
CA THR A 161 10.22 -5.76 -3.24
C THR A 161 10.21 -6.85 -4.30
N PHE A 162 9.42 -7.90 -4.11
CA PHE A 162 9.32 -8.99 -5.08
C PHE A 162 8.78 -8.51 -6.44
N VAL A 163 7.69 -7.74 -6.43
CA VAL A 163 7.07 -7.23 -7.67
C VAL A 163 7.97 -6.24 -8.40
N CYS A 164 8.71 -5.39 -7.67
CA CYS A 164 9.63 -4.41 -8.28
C CYS A 164 10.92 -5.05 -8.80
N LEU A 165 11.45 -6.07 -8.12
CA LEU A 165 12.69 -6.75 -8.54
C LEU A 165 12.46 -7.75 -9.66
N MET A 166 11.26 -8.33 -9.81
CA MET A 166 10.98 -9.34 -10.82
C MET A 166 11.28 -8.84 -12.26
N PRO A 167 10.83 -7.66 -12.71
CA PRO A 167 11.18 -7.14 -14.03
C PRO A 167 12.66 -6.80 -14.15
N GLU A 168 13.28 -6.24 -13.12
CA GLU A 168 14.71 -5.91 -13.11
C GLU A 168 15.57 -7.16 -13.29
N PHE A 169 15.23 -8.25 -12.62
CA PHE A 169 15.91 -9.53 -12.77
C PHE A 169 15.75 -10.12 -14.19
N LEU A 170 14.56 -9.95 -14.79
CA LEU A 170 14.30 -10.40 -16.16
C LEU A 170 15.09 -9.60 -17.19
N ILE A 171 15.19 -8.27 -17.00
CA ILE A 171 16.00 -7.40 -17.88
C ILE A 171 17.47 -7.76 -17.77
N ALA A 172 17.97 -8.05 -16.58
CA ALA A 172 19.36 -8.44 -16.38
C ALA A 172 19.73 -9.79 -17.02
N LYS A 173 18.78 -10.73 -17.09
CA LYS A 173 19.02 -12.09 -17.59
C LYS A 173 18.70 -12.25 -19.08
N TYR A 174 17.74 -11.50 -19.59
CA TYR A 174 17.31 -11.51 -20.99
C TYR A 174 17.34 -10.08 -21.54
N PRO A 175 18.09 -9.81 -22.63
CA PRO A 175 18.13 -8.49 -23.26
C PRO A 175 16.83 -8.23 -24.03
N ILE A 176 15.74 -8.07 -23.27
CA ILE A 176 14.42 -7.72 -23.82
C ILE A 176 14.27 -6.20 -23.68
N PRO A 177 13.92 -5.46 -24.73
CA PRO A 177 13.66 -4.03 -24.65
C PRO A 177 12.35 -3.79 -23.86
N PHE A 178 12.41 -3.87 -22.54
CA PHE A 178 11.30 -3.57 -21.65
C PHE A 178 11.38 -2.11 -21.25
N TYR A 179 10.53 -1.28 -21.86
CA TYR A 179 10.41 0.14 -21.51
C TYR A 179 9.59 0.39 -20.24
N LEU A 180 8.86 -0.61 -19.74
CA LEU A 180 8.05 -0.51 -18.53
C LEU A 180 8.77 -1.20 -17.36
N GLY A 181 9.40 -0.42 -16.49
CA GLY A 181 9.93 -0.92 -15.21
C GLY A 181 8.82 -1.42 -14.28
N GLY A 182 9.18 -2.26 -13.29
CA GLY A 182 8.22 -2.84 -12.34
C GLY A 182 7.39 -1.82 -11.58
N THR A 183 7.95 -0.67 -11.28
CA THR A 183 7.24 0.46 -10.66
C THR A 183 6.14 1.01 -11.55
N SER A 184 6.36 1.12 -12.86
CA SER A 184 5.37 1.65 -13.80
C SER A 184 4.13 0.76 -13.88
N ILE A 185 4.30 -0.55 -13.92
CA ILE A 185 3.18 -1.52 -13.92
C ILE A 185 2.39 -1.41 -12.61
N LEU A 186 3.08 -1.34 -11.47
CA LEU A 186 2.46 -1.14 -10.16
C LEU A 186 1.62 0.14 -10.12
N ILE A 187 2.17 1.26 -10.57
CA ILE A 187 1.48 2.56 -10.58
C ILE A 187 0.20 2.47 -11.41
N VAL A 188 0.28 1.93 -12.62
CA VAL A 188 -0.88 1.81 -13.52
C VAL A 188 -1.97 0.93 -12.90
N VAL A 189 -1.61 -0.22 -12.33
CA VAL A 189 -2.59 -1.13 -11.71
C VAL A 189 -3.23 -0.51 -10.49
N VAL A 190 -2.45 0.11 -9.60
CA VAL A 190 -2.96 0.72 -8.37
C VAL A 190 -3.87 1.91 -8.68
N VAL A 191 -3.49 2.79 -9.61
CA VAL A 191 -4.31 3.93 -10.03
C VAL A 191 -5.61 3.46 -10.68
N ALA A 192 -5.56 2.46 -11.55
CA ALA A 192 -6.76 1.89 -12.16
C ALA A 192 -7.71 1.30 -11.10
N MET A 193 -7.18 0.56 -10.13
CA MET A 193 -7.97 -0.01 -9.03
C MET A 193 -8.59 1.05 -8.14
N ASP A 194 -7.84 2.09 -7.76
CA ASP A 194 -8.36 3.19 -6.94
C ASP A 194 -9.46 3.94 -7.68
N THR A 195 -9.29 4.18 -8.99
CA THR A 195 -10.32 4.81 -9.82
C THR A 195 -11.60 3.98 -9.86
N VAL A 196 -11.50 2.67 -10.12
CA VAL A 196 -12.66 1.77 -10.12
C VAL A 196 -13.35 1.75 -8.76
N THR A 197 -12.60 1.70 -7.68
CA THR A 197 -13.14 1.70 -6.31
C THR A 197 -13.88 3.01 -6.01
N GLN A 198 -13.32 4.16 -6.39
CA GLN A 198 -13.96 5.46 -6.21
C GLN A 198 -15.25 5.58 -7.03
N VAL A 199 -15.25 5.12 -8.26
CA VAL A 199 -16.44 5.10 -9.12
C VAL A 199 -17.52 4.20 -8.52
N GLN A 200 -17.18 3.00 -8.06
CA GLN A 200 -18.12 2.08 -7.41
C GLN A 200 -18.72 2.68 -6.14
N THR A 201 -17.90 3.31 -5.29
CA THR A 201 -18.36 3.95 -4.07
C THR A 201 -19.34 5.09 -4.37
N ARG A 202 -19.05 5.90 -5.39
CA ARG A 202 -19.95 6.98 -5.84
C ARG A 202 -21.26 6.46 -6.40
N LEU A 203 -21.22 5.42 -7.22
CA LEU A 203 -22.42 4.78 -7.77
C LEU A 203 -23.30 4.18 -6.68
N MET A 204 -22.70 3.47 -5.71
CA MET A 204 -23.46 2.92 -4.58
C MET A 204 -24.13 4.02 -3.75
N SER A 205 -23.43 5.10 -3.44
CA SER A 205 -24.01 6.21 -2.67
C SER A 205 -25.18 6.87 -3.43
N SER A 206 -25.09 7.05 -4.74
CA SER A 206 -26.17 7.58 -5.59
C SER A 206 -27.37 6.63 -5.65
N GLN A 207 -27.15 5.32 -5.71
CA GLN A 207 -28.25 4.33 -5.70
C GLN A 207 -28.98 4.32 -4.36
N TYR A 208 -28.26 4.39 -3.23
CA TYR A 208 -28.87 4.49 -1.91
C TYR A 208 -29.71 5.76 -1.75
N GLU A 209 -29.24 6.89 -2.24
CA GLU A 209 -29.98 8.15 -2.18
C GLU A 209 -31.28 8.08 -3.00
N SER A 210 -31.25 7.44 -4.15
CA SER A 210 -32.45 7.24 -4.99
C SER A 210 -33.47 6.31 -4.33
N LEU A 211 -33.02 5.29 -3.62
CA LEU A 211 -33.90 4.38 -2.86
C LEU A 211 -34.55 5.09 -1.66
N ILE A 212 -33.79 5.90 -0.93
CA ILE A 212 -34.29 6.68 0.21
C ILE A 212 -35.34 7.69 -0.27
N LYS A 213 -35.13 8.35 -1.40
CA LYS A 213 -36.11 9.26 -1.99
C LYS A 213 -37.39 8.53 -2.38
N LYS A 214 -37.31 7.36 -3.00
CA LYS A 214 -38.49 6.54 -3.34
C LYS A 214 -39.28 6.10 -2.11
N THR A 215 -38.61 5.77 -1.01
CA THR A 215 -39.30 5.35 0.24
C THR A 215 -39.98 6.51 0.96
N LYS A 216 -39.47 7.74 0.81
CA LYS A 216 -40.09 8.94 1.38
C LYS A 216 -41.36 9.43 0.61
N PHE A 217 -41.49 9.10 -0.67
CA PHE A 217 -42.66 9.46 -1.48
C PHE A 217 -43.77 8.39 -1.48
N GLY A 218 -43.59 7.28 -0.78
CA GLY A 218 -44.54 6.18 -0.65
C GLY A 218 -45.36 6.17 0.66
N LYS A 219 -45.43 7.32 1.36
CA LYS A 219 -46.31 7.51 2.53
C LYS A 219 -47.26 8.64 2.29
#